data_d3991a68f5c672fa8939cbcc0f9cb0c1
#
_entry.id   d3991a68f5c672fa8939cbcc0f9cb0c1
#
_cell.length_a   1.000
_cell.length_b   1.000
_cell.length_c   1.000
_cell.angle_alpha   90.00
_cell.angle_beta   90.00
_cell.angle_gamma   90.00
#
_symmetry.space_group_name_H-M   'P 1'
#
loop_
_entity.id
_entity.type
_entity.pdbx_description
1 polymer ?
#
loop_
_entity_poly.entity_id
_entity_poly.type
_entity_poly.pdbx_seq_one_letter_code
_entity_poly.pdbx_strand_id
1 'polypeptide(L)'
;MLQIRLFRFDPRCDVTSYFKPYVYESAPFADLAALFDDICAHDPYFSAQGVEFVKIGGTTVSVKEPLDTLIAHFGSELIISPLSEKEAIKNLRCEPRAFLDKFQAFEGIADADDFEFYKSLAPYFYSTKIPACSQEFLGNSAFIFAHRLMQTHPSERMRILEIIEPQMAYFTKCDAVGMEFDDRAAYRAFCDILKYEPARSNKILSAQSMAEFDAAGAKHDFSGFNVAVWYDEAAEELASRLGAHIVHFEHEGAPLGAQIYERERECALRLGGEILFDAFDSGSDFLLVNSKLALDFLDGRSDEIQRLFGRDLAGFYLIATDELIALARGERPNFSARELKPTLI
;
A
#
# COMPACT_ATOMS: atom_id res chain seq x y z
N MET A 1 13.35 -19.95 -19.96
CA MET A 1 11.98 -20.16 -20.52
C MET A 1 11.05 -19.19 -19.82
N LEU A 2 10.31 -18.38 -20.57
CA LEU A 2 9.33 -17.41 -20.06
C LEU A 2 7.92 -17.94 -20.34
N GLN A 3 7.08 -17.98 -19.32
CA GLN A 3 5.66 -18.35 -19.44
C GLN A 3 4.80 -17.14 -19.16
N ILE A 4 3.79 -16.90 -19.99
CA ILE A 4 2.91 -15.75 -19.87
C ILE A 4 1.47 -16.24 -19.90
N ARG A 5 0.69 -15.77 -18.93
CA ARG A 5 -0.77 -15.90 -18.93
C ARG A 5 -1.36 -14.52 -19.18
N LEU A 6 -1.79 -14.29 -20.43
CA LEU A 6 -2.23 -12.97 -20.88
C LEU A 6 -3.75 -12.87 -20.87
N PHE A 7 -4.28 -11.86 -20.19
CA PHE A 7 -5.72 -11.56 -20.17
C PHE A 7 -6.26 -11.30 -21.57
N ARG A 8 -7.37 -11.93 -21.87
CA ARG A 8 -8.07 -11.83 -23.17
C ARG A 8 -9.55 -11.52 -22.94
N PHE A 9 -10.05 -10.56 -23.69
CA PHE A 9 -11.45 -10.20 -23.74
C PHE A 9 -11.73 -9.37 -25.01
N ASP A 10 -12.75 -9.73 -25.78
CA ASP A 10 -13.34 -8.90 -26.83
C ASP A 10 -14.86 -8.97 -26.68
N PRO A 11 -15.56 -7.88 -26.29
CA PRO A 11 -17.01 -7.89 -26.02
C PRO A 11 -17.87 -8.24 -27.23
N ARG A 12 -17.27 -8.32 -28.42
CA ARG A 12 -18.00 -8.73 -29.66
C ARG A 12 -18.09 -10.24 -29.81
N CYS A 13 -17.23 -11.01 -29.18
CA CYS A 13 -17.16 -12.46 -29.33
C CYS A 13 -17.01 -13.23 -28.00
N ASP A 14 -16.54 -12.59 -26.93
CA ASP A 14 -16.31 -13.25 -25.66
C ASP A 14 -17.46 -12.96 -24.68
N VAL A 15 -17.98 -13.99 -24.02
CA VAL A 15 -18.98 -13.87 -22.95
C VAL A 15 -18.30 -13.56 -21.62
N THR A 16 -17.10 -14.11 -21.42
CA THR A 16 -16.27 -13.90 -20.21
C THR A 16 -14.82 -13.69 -20.61
N SER A 17 -14.07 -13.00 -19.77
CA SER A 17 -12.62 -12.90 -19.91
C SER A 17 -11.94 -14.24 -19.62
N TYR A 18 -10.75 -14.46 -20.17
CA TYR A 18 -9.92 -15.63 -19.93
C TYR A 18 -8.44 -15.27 -20.03
N PHE A 19 -7.57 -16.17 -19.57
CA PHE A 19 -6.12 -16.04 -19.72
C PHE A 19 -5.60 -17.00 -20.76
N LYS A 20 -4.96 -16.47 -21.81
CA LYS A 20 -4.32 -17.26 -22.86
C LYS A 20 -2.84 -17.48 -22.53
N PRO A 21 -2.34 -18.74 -22.54
CA PRO A 21 -0.93 -19.02 -22.28
C PRO A 21 -0.09 -18.77 -23.52
N TYR A 22 1.11 -18.23 -23.32
CA TYR A 22 2.20 -18.14 -24.29
C TYR A 22 3.48 -18.62 -23.62
N VAL A 23 4.33 -19.33 -24.39
CA VAL A 23 5.58 -19.88 -23.88
C VAL A 23 6.71 -19.51 -24.85
N TYR A 24 7.77 -18.92 -24.32
CA TYR A 24 8.97 -18.55 -25.04
C TYR A 24 10.18 -19.31 -24.46
N GLU A 25 10.89 -20.06 -25.28
CA GLU A 25 12.12 -20.75 -24.86
C GLU A 25 13.23 -19.73 -24.52
N SER A 26 13.32 -18.66 -25.34
CA SER A 26 14.10 -17.45 -25.08
C SER A 26 13.22 -16.22 -25.23
N ALA A 27 13.46 -15.19 -24.44
CA ALA A 27 12.69 -13.96 -24.47
C ALA A 27 13.62 -12.76 -24.79
N PRO A 28 14.03 -12.58 -26.06
CA PRO A 28 14.97 -11.52 -26.47
C PRO A 28 14.27 -10.15 -26.61
N PHE A 29 13.28 -9.87 -25.77
CA PHE A 29 12.49 -8.64 -25.84
C PHE A 29 13.08 -7.60 -24.86
N ALA A 30 13.16 -6.35 -25.31
CA ALA A 30 13.67 -5.27 -24.48
C ALA A 30 12.71 -4.97 -23.30
N ASP A 31 11.42 -4.99 -23.57
CA ASP A 31 10.35 -4.64 -22.62
C ASP A 31 9.04 -5.39 -22.96
N LEU A 32 7.97 -5.11 -22.20
CA LEU A 32 6.66 -5.70 -22.48
C LEU A 32 6.04 -5.18 -23.78
N ALA A 33 6.35 -3.96 -24.21
CA ALA A 33 5.81 -3.43 -25.47
C ALA A 33 6.33 -4.25 -26.64
N ALA A 34 7.63 -4.55 -26.70
CA ALA A 34 8.23 -5.41 -27.73
C ALA A 34 7.67 -6.85 -27.69
N LEU A 35 7.44 -7.39 -26.49
CA LEU A 35 6.80 -8.69 -26.33
C LEU A 35 5.35 -8.67 -26.85
N PHE A 36 4.59 -7.63 -26.57
CA PHE A 36 3.20 -7.50 -27.07
C PHE A 36 3.17 -7.34 -28.59
N ASP A 37 4.13 -6.66 -29.19
CA ASP A 37 4.24 -6.54 -30.66
C ASP A 37 4.47 -7.90 -31.29
N ASP A 38 5.32 -8.75 -30.70
CA ASP A 38 5.54 -10.13 -31.16
C ASP A 38 4.25 -10.96 -31.05
N ILE A 39 3.55 -10.88 -29.91
CA ILE A 39 2.27 -11.56 -29.72
C ILE A 39 1.24 -11.07 -30.75
N CYS A 40 1.16 -9.76 -31.01
CA CYS A 40 0.26 -9.20 -32.04
C CYS A 40 0.56 -9.75 -33.45
N ALA A 41 1.84 -9.96 -33.79
CA ALA A 41 2.26 -10.51 -35.08
C ALA A 41 1.81 -11.97 -35.28
N HIS A 42 1.74 -12.75 -34.18
CA HIS A 42 1.40 -14.18 -34.22
C HIS A 42 -0.05 -14.50 -33.81
N ASP A 43 -0.75 -13.54 -33.19
CA ASP A 43 -2.14 -13.68 -32.73
C ASP A 43 -3.00 -12.51 -33.22
N PRO A 44 -3.70 -12.66 -34.36
CA PRO A 44 -4.49 -11.58 -34.95
C PRO A 44 -5.67 -11.11 -34.11
N TYR A 45 -6.03 -11.85 -33.05
CA TYR A 45 -7.09 -11.47 -32.13
C TYR A 45 -6.57 -10.68 -30.90
N PHE A 46 -5.27 -10.49 -30.78
CA PHE A 46 -4.65 -9.68 -29.75
C PHE A 46 -4.28 -8.29 -30.27
N SER A 47 -4.44 -7.29 -29.42
CA SER A 47 -3.94 -5.93 -29.65
C SER A 47 -3.65 -5.27 -28.31
N ALA A 48 -2.47 -4.65 -28.21
CA ALA A 48 -2.05 -3.83 -27.08
C ALA A 48 -1.87 -2.35 -27.48
N GLN A 49 -2.47 -1.93 -28.61
CA GLN A 49 -2.34 -0.55 -29.07
C GLN A 49 -2.85 0.46 -28.02
N GLY A 50 -2.01 1.42 -27.64
CA GLY A 50 -2.34 2.46 -26.66
C GLY A 50 -2.36 1.97 -25.21
N VAL A 51 -1.82 0.78 -24.93
CA VAL A 51 -1.61 0.28 -23.57
C VAL A 51 -0.24 0.76 -23.09
N GLU A 52 -0.21 1.56 -22.04
CA GLU A 52 1.02 2.09 -21.44
C GLU A 52 1.33 1.39 -20.10
N PHE A 53 0.31 0.89 -19.43
CA PHE A 53 0.43 0.20 -18.14
C PHE A 53 -0.45 -1.05 -18.10
N VAL A 54 0.05 -2.07 -17.40
CA VAL A 54 -0.63 -3.35 -17.15
C VAL A 54 -0.44 -3.76 -15.70
N LYS A 55 -1.07 -4.85 -15.28
CA LYS A 55 -0.76 -5.50 -14.01
C LYS A 55 -0.06 -6.83 -14.24
N ILE A 56 0.97 -7.10 -13.45
CA ILE A 56 1.61 -8.42 -13.34
C ILE A 56 1.39 -8.94 -11.92
N GLY A 57 0.62 -10.01 -11.78
CA GLY A 57 0.29 -10.56 -10.46
C GLY A 57 -0.49 -9.61 -9.53
N GLY A 58 -1.03 -8.50 -10.05
CA GLY A 58 -1.71 -7.44 -9.31
C GLY A 58 -0.94 -6.13 -9.22
N THR A 59 0.39 -6.16 -9.32
CA THR A 59 1.28 -4.99 -9.31
C THR A 59 1.20 -4.23 -10.64
N THR A 60 1.03 -2.92 -10.60
CA THR A 60 0.98 -2.06 -11.79
C THR A 60 2.38 -1.86 -12.36
N VAL A 61 2.52 -2.03 -13.68
CA VAL A 61 3.81 -2.00 -14.37
C VAL A 61 3.71 -1.19 -15.65
N SER A 62 4.71 -0.32 -15.92
CA SER A 62 4.86 0.32 -17.23
C SER A 62 5.25 -0.73 -18.27
N VAL A 63 4.62 -0.69 -19.46
CA VAL A 63 4.98 -1.60 -20.56
C VAL A 63 6.39 -1.34 -21.11
N LYS A 64 6.99 -0.20 -20.76
CA LYS A 64 8.36 0.20 -21.14
C LYS A 64 9.41 -0.25 -20.13
N GLU A 65 8.99 -0.87 -19.01
CA GLU A 65 9.96 -1.40 -18.04
C GLU A 65 10.75 -2.57 -18.67
N PRO A 66 12.08 -2.63 -18.48
CA PRO A 66 12.89 -3.69 -19.04
C PRO A 66 12.39 -5.08 -18.62
N LEU A 67 12.25 -5.99 -19.58
CA LEU A 67 11.70 -7.33 -19.32
C LEU A 67 12.56 -8.12 -18.33
N ASP A 68 13.88 -7.94 -18.35
CA ASP A 68 14.79 -8.59 -17.41
C ASP A 68 14.55 -8.12 -15.96
N THR A 69 14.26 -6.81 -15.75
CA THR A 69 13.85 -6.26 -14.45
C THR A 69 12.57 -6.91 -13.96
N LEU A 70 11.58 -7.07 -14.84
CA LEU A 70 10.31 -7.70 -14.51
C LEU A 70 10.46 -9.18 -14.18
N ILE A 71 11.29 -9.91 -14.95
CA ILE A 71 11.57 -11.33 -14.68
C ILE A 71 12.34 -11.48 -13.34
N ALA A 72 13.25 -10.57 -13.03
CA ALA A 72 13.96 -10.59 -11.75
C ALA A 72 13.02 -10.35 -10.56
N HIS A 73 11.99 -9.51 -10.75
CA HIS A 73 11.03 -9.16 -9.70
C HIS A 73 9.89 -10.20 -9.56
N PHE A 74 9.29 -10.63 -10.67
CA PHE A 74 8.09 -11.50 -10.68
C PHE A 74 8.39 -12.97 -10.97
N GLY A 75 9.63 -13.30 -11.34
CA GLY A 75 9.97 -14.64 -11.83
C GLY A 75 9.67 -14.81 -13.32
N SER A 76 9.79 -16.05 -13.80
CA SER A 76 9.61 -16.39 -15.21
C SER A 76 8.18 -16.80 -15.60
N GLU A 77 7.23 -16.69 -14.69
CA GLU A 77 5.80 -16.89 -14.95
C GLU A 77 5.05 -15.58 -14.71
N LEU A 78 4.63 -14.92 -15.79
CA LEU A 78 3.97 -13.61 -15.73
C LEU A 78 2.47 -13.76 -15.99
N ILE A 79 1.64 -13.37 -15.03
CA ILE A 79 0.18 -13.25 -15.21
C ILE A 79 -0.13 -11.80 -15.49
N ILE A 80 -0.43 -11.48 -16.74
CA ILE A 80 -0.61 -10.10 -17.22
C ILE A 80 -2.09 -9.80 -17.42
N SER A 81 -2.57 -8.77 -16.75
CA SER A 81 -3.95 -8.27 -16.82
C SER A 81 -4.00 -6.76 -17.08
N PRO A 82 -5.15 -6.21 -17.50
CA PRO A 82 -5.34 -4.77 -17.63
C PRO A 82 -5.34 -4.08 -16.25
N LEU A 83 -5.22 -2.75 -16.20
CA LEU A 83 -5.33 -1.97 -14.97
C LEU A 83 -6.62 -2.27 -14.19
N SER A 84 -7.73 -2.49 -14.90
CA SER A 84 -9.01 -2.91 -14.34
C SER A 84 -9.68 -3.93 -15.27
N GLU A 85 -9.86 -5.16 -14.80
CA GLU A 85 -10.56 -6.20 -15.56
C GLU A 85 -12.06 -5.86 -15.75
N LYS A 86 -12.65 -5.15 -14.77
CA LYS A 86 -14.06 -4.72 -14.83
C LYS A 86 -14.31 -3.65 -15.88
N GLU A 87 -13.29 -2.85 -16.20
CA GLU A 87 -13.36 -1.75 -17.17
C GLU A 87 -12.64 -2.07 -18.48
N ALA A 88 -12.24 -3.35 -18.65
CA ALA A 88 -11.62 -3.80 -19.88
C ALA A 88 -12.59 -3.69 -21.07
N ILE A 89 -12.17 -2.98 -22.12
CA ILE A 89 -12.94 -2.83 -23.36
C ILE A 89 -12.44 -3.74 -24.47
N LYS A 90 -11.17 -4.10 -24.46
CA LYS A 90 -10.59 -5.12 -25.35
C LYS A 90 -9.19 -5.53 -24.86
N ASN A 91 -8.98 -6.81 -24.59
CA ASN A 91 -7.71 -7.35 -24.11
C ASN A 91 -7.20 -6.52 -22.90
N LEU A 92 -6.00 -5.96 -23.00
CA LEU A 92 -5.37 -5.16 -21.94
C LEU A 92 -5.86 -3.70 -21.88
N ARG A 93 -6.68 -3.26 -22.84
CA ARG A 93 -7.15 -1.88 -22.93
C ARG A 93 -8.36 -1.67 -22.03
N CYS A 94 -8.29 -0.68 -21.14
CA CYS A 94 -9.37 -0.23 -20.25
C CYS A 94 -9.88 1.14 -20.64
N GLU A 95 -11.15 1.40 -20.29
CA GLU A 95 -11.70 2.76 -20.20
C GLU A 95 -11.83 3.10 -18.71
N PRO A 96 -10.95 3.93 -18.12
CA PRO A 96 -10.82 4.12 -16.68
C PRO A 96 -11.91 5.05 -16.13
N ARG A 97 -13.19 4.65 -16.24
CA ARG A 97 -14.36 5.47 -15.87
C ARG A 97 -14.37 5.78 -14.38
N ALA A 98 -14.17 4.77 -13.55
CA ALA A 98 -14.17 4.95 -12.08
C ALA A 98 -13.11 5.97 -11.64
N PHE A 99 -11.97 6.02 -12.30
CA PHE A 99 -10.94 7.04 -12.08
C PHE A 99 -11.37 8.41 -12.60
N LEU A 100 -11.87 8.50 -13.84
CA LEU A 100 -12.26 9.76 -14.45
C LEU A 100 -13.40 10.45 -13.70
N ASP A 101 -14.34 9.69 -13.15
CA ASP A 101 -15.45 10.22 -12.33
C ASP A 101 -14.93 10.94 -11.07
N LYS A 102 -13.76 10.56 -10.53
CA LYS A 102 -13.15 11.22 -9.37
C LYS A 102 -12.63 12.64 -9.67
N PHE A 103 -12.40 12.97 -10.93
CA PHE A 103 -12.01 14.32 -11.34
C PHE A 103 -13.04 15.38 -10.93
N GLN A 104 -14.31 14.99 -10.78
CA GLN A 104 -15.38 15.88 -10.35
C GLN A 104 -15.04 16.64 -9.04
N ALA A 105 -14.25 16.04 -8.15
CA ALA A 105 -13.80 16.70 -6.92
C ALA A 105 -12.96 17.97 -7.17
N PHE A 106 -12.30 18.06 -8.33
CA PHE A 106 -11.42 19.16 -8.71
C PHE A 106 -12.03 20.11 -9.76
N GLU A 107 -13.28 19.85 -10.18
CA GLU A 107 -14.01 20.74 -11.08
C GLU A 107 -14.12 22.15 -10.49
N GLY A 108 -13.85 23.18 -11.34
CA GLY A 108 -13.85 24.58 -10.91
C GLY A 108 -12.55 25.04 -10.22
N ILE A 109 -11.53 24.16 -10.13
CA ILE A 109 -10.14 24.51 -9.80
C ILE A 109 -9.25 24.22 -11.01
N ALA A 110 -9.31 23.01 -11.53
CA ALA A 110 -8.50 22.52 -12.63
C ALA A 110 -8.98 23.04 -13.99
N ASP A 111 -8.03 23.30 -14.89
CA ASP A 111 -8.28 23.67 -16.28
C ASP A 111 -8.14 22.47 -17.25
N ALA A 112 -8.16 22.73 -18.56
CA ALA A 112 -8.07 21.68 -19.57
C ALA A 112 -6.69 20.99 -19.60
N ASP A 113 -5.61 21.71 -19.36
CA ASP A 113 -4.25 21.16 -19.33
C ASP A 113 -4.05 20.32 -18.07
N ASP A 114 -4.63 20.74 -16.96
CA ASP A 114 -4.66 19.97 -15.72
C ASP A 114 -5.44 18.66 -15.90
N PHE A 115 -6.55 18.68 -16.65
CA PHE A 115 -7.30 17.45 -16.94
C PHE A 115 -6.52 16.46 -17.80
N GLU A 116 -5.73 16.95 -18.78
CA GLU A 116 -4.84 16.06 -19.56
C GLU A 116 -3.77 15.42 -18.65
N PHE A 117 -3.19 16.18 -17.74
CA PHE A 117 -2.28 15.63 -16.73
C PHE A 117 -2.99 14.64 -15.80
N TYR A 118 -4.20 14.98 -15.32
CA TYR A 118 -4.98 14.07 -14.48
C TYR A 118 -5.16 12.71 -15.14
N LYS A 119 -5.50 12.66 -16.43
CA LYS A 119 -5.68 11.39 -17.16
C LYS A 119 -4.43 10.50 -17.13
N SER A 120 -3.23 11.07 -17.14
CA SER A 120 -1.98 10.31 -17.05
C SER A 120 -1.79 9.61 -15.71
N LEU A 121 -2.52 10.04 -14.67
CA LEU A 121 -2.42 9.49 -13.32
C LEU A 121 -3.33 8.25 -13.09
N ALA A 122 -4.03 7.75 -14.09
CA ALA A 122 -4.86 6.55 -13.97
C ALA A 122 -4.12 5.34 -13.36
N PRO A 123 -2.84 5.05 -13.69
CA PRO A 123 -2.11 3.93 -13.07
C PRO A 123 -2.05 4.02 -11.55
N TYR A 124 -1.91 5.22 -10.96
CA TYR A 124 -1.84 5.43 -9.52
C TYR A 124 -3.16 5.15 -8.81
N PHE A 125 -4.29 5.38 -9.48
CA PHE A 125 -5.61 5.04 -8.94
C PHE A 125 -5.79 3.52 -8.83
N TYR A 126 -5.34 2.77 -9.84
CA TYR A 126 -5.51 1.31 -9.89
C TYR A 126 -4.39 0.54 -9.19
N SER A 127 -3.32 1.20 -8.73
CA SER A 127 -2.17 0.54 -8.08
C SER A 127 -2.40 0.18 -6.62
N THR A 128 -3.56 0.50 -6.06
CA THR A 128 -3.95 0.07 -4.71
C THR A 128 -5.30 -0.65 -4.75
N LYS A 129 -5.62 -1.39 -3.69
CA LYS A 129 -6.91 -2.09 -3.57
C LYS A 129 -8.00 -1.21 -2.95
N ILE A 130 -7.63 -0.03 -2.42
CA ILE A 130 -8.54 0.85 -1.69
C ILE A 130 -9.68 1.39 -2.56
N PRO A 131 -9.46 1.87 -3.81
CA PRO A 131 -10.56 2.33 -4.67
C PRO A 131 -11.61 1.25 -4.99
N ALA A 132 -11.25 -0.02 -4.87
CA ALA A 132 -12.18 -1.12 -5.10
C ALA A 132 -13.14 -1.35 -3.91
N CYS A 133 -12.77 -0.91 -2.70
CA CYS A 133 -13.56 -1.08 -1.46
C CYS A 133 -14.07 0.23 -0.87
N SER A 134 -13.63 1.40 -1.37
CA SER A 134 -14.10 2.72 -0.97
C SER A 134 -14.65 3.50 -2.16
N GLN A 135 -15.87 4.04 -2.01
CA GLN A 135 -16.44 4.98 -2.99
C GLN A 135 -16.00 6.42 -2.72
N GLU A 136 -15.61 6.74 -1.50
CA GLU A 136 -15.21 8.09 -1.10
C GLU A 136 -13.75 8.40 -1.43
N PHE A 137 -12.91 7.40 -1.50
CA PHE A 137 -11.49 7.58 -1.81
C PHE A 137 -11.29 8.03 -3.26
N LEU A 138 -10.52 9.11 -3.43
CA LEU A 138 -10.19 9.69 -4.73
C LEU A 138 -9.00 9.00 -5.42
N GLY A 139 -8.34 8.04 -4.74
CA GLY A 139 -7.15 7.35 -5.22
C GLY A 139 -5.84 8.10 -4.91
N ASN A 140 -4.72 7.38 -4.99
CA ASN A 140 -3.39 7.98 -4.79
C ASN A 140 -3.08 9.06 -5.86
N SER A 141 -3.67 8.92 -7.04
CA SER A 141 -3.65 9.95 -8.09
C SER A 141 -4.07 11.35 -7.60
N ALA A 142 -5.01 11.41 -6.63
CA ALA A 142 -5.49 12.67 -6.09
C ALA A 142 -4.42 13.45 -5.31
N PHE A 143 -3.54 12.76 -4.58
CA PHE A 143 -2.43 13.40 -3.88
C PHE A 143 -1.42 14.01 -4.86
N ILE A 144 -1.04 13.26 -5.90
CA ILE A 144 -0.12 13.74 -6.94
C ILE A 144 -0.73 14.93 -7.68
N PHE A 145 -1.99 14.80 -8.07
CA PHE A 145 -2.72 15.84 -8.80
C PHE A 145 -2.89 17.11 -7.96
N ALA A 146 -3.38 16.98 -6.74
CA ALA A 146 -3.57 18.09 -5.82
C ALA A 146 -2.25 18.79 -5.48
N HIS A 147 -1.15 18.06 -5.32
CA HIS A 147 0.17 18.64 -5.09
C HIS A 147 0.60 19.52 -6.27
N ARG A 148 0.37 19.08 -7.51
CA ARG A 148 0.59 19.90 -8.71
C ARG A 148 -0.33 21.11 -8.74
N LEU A 149 -1.64 20.93 -8.50
CA LEU A 149 -2.60 22.05 -8.50
C LEU A 149 -2.24 23.15 -7.48
N MET A 150 -1.69 22.80 -6.33
CA MET A 150 -1.20 23.80 -5.36
C MET A 150 -0.07 24.67 -5.90
N GLN A 151 0.68 24.18 -6.88
CA GLN A 151 1.76 24.93 -7.53
C GLN A 151 1.23 25.78 -8.69
N THR A 152 0.31 25.24 -9.50
CA THR A 152 -0.26 25.91 -10.68
C THR A 152 -1.39 26.88 -10.31
N HIS A 153 -2.16 26.59 -9.26
CA HIS A 153 -3.30 27.38 -8.78
C HIS A 153 -3.16 27.77 -7.29
N PRO A 154 -2.16 28.57 -6.90
CA PRO A 154 -1.88 28.87 -5.49
C PRO A 154 -3.02 29.61 -4.78
N SER A 155 -3.89 30.33 -5.50
CA SER A 155 -5.10 30.98 -4.95
C SER A 155 -6.14 29.99 -4.46
N GLU A 156 -6.17 28.79 -5.02
CA GLU A 156 -7.13 27.70 -4.69
C GLU A 156 -6.64 26.78 -3.58
N ARG A 157 -5.49 27.09 -2.98
CA ARG A 157 -4.81 26.22 -1.98
C ARG A 157 -5.76 25.71 -0.91
N MET A 158 -6.60 26.57 -0.33
CA MET A 158 -7.50 26.16 0.76
C MET A 158 -8.53 25.14 0.29
N ARG A 159 -9.12 25.37 -0.90
CA ARG A 159 -10.09 24.42 -1.48
C ARG A 159 -9.45 23.08 -1.81
N ILE A 160 -8.20 23.07 -2.30
CA ILE A 160 -7.45 21.84 -2.57
C ILE A 160 -7.21 21.08 -1.26
N LEU A 161 -6.83 21.77 -0.18
CA LEU A 161 -6.64 21.12 1.13
C LEU A 161 -7.93 20.54 1.69
N GLU A 162 -9.08 21.23 1.54
CA GLU A 162 -10.40 20.71 1.94
C GLU A 162 -10.79 19.44 1.19
N ILE A 163 -10.37 19.28 -0.07
CA ILE A 163 -10.59 18.06 -0.85
C ILE A 163 -9.69 16.91 -0.34
N ILE A 164 -8.42 17.22 -0.01
CA ILE A 164 -7.42 16.20 0.32
C ILE A 164 -7.48 15.75 1.79
N GLU A 165 -7.84 16.63 2.72
CA GLU A 165 -7.86 16.30 4.15
C GLU A 165 -8.66 15.02 4.48
N PRO A 166 -9.89 14.81 3.96
CA PRO A 166 -10.62 13.56 4.18
C PRO A 166 -9.95 12.33 3.57
N GLN A 167 -9.10 12.50 2.55
CA GLN A 167 -8.43 11.43 1.83
C GLN A 167 -7.23 10.86 2.58
N MET A 168 -6.67 11.64 3.54
CA MET A 168 -5.45 11.26 4.26
C MET A 168 -5.56 9.91 4.99
N ALA A 169 -6.74 9.55 5.45
CA ALA A 169 -7.00 8.30 6.17
C ALA A 169 -7.00 7.04 5.29
N TYR A 170 -7.01 7.19 3.96
CA TYR A 170 -7.11 6.10 2.99
C TYR A 170 -5.79 5.75 2.30
N PHE A 171 -4.76 6.55 2.55
CA PHE A 171 -3.52 6.37 1.81
C PHE A 171 -2.87 5.01 2.13
N THR A 172 -2.53 4.29 1.09
CA THR A 172 -1.56 3.20 1.11
C THR A 172 -0.66 3.34 -0.11
N LYS A 173 0.61 2.97 0.00
CA LYS A 173 1.57 3.10 -1.10
C LYS A 173 1.09 2.34 -2.33
N CYS A 174 1.32 2.89 -3.52
CA CYS A 174 1.08 2.21 -4.78
C CYS A 174 1.93 0.94 -4.91
N ASP A 175 1.29 -0.18 -5.21
CA ASP A 175 1.96 -1.41 -5.64
C ASP A 175 2.26 -1.30 -7.14
N ALA A 176 3.45 -0.78 -7.46
CA ALA A 176 3.80 -0.44 -8.83
C ALA A 176 5.31 -0.43 -9.10
N VAL A 177 5.69 -0.72 -10.35
CA VAL A 177 7.07 -0.69 -10.87
C VAL A 177 7.12 0.20 -12.12
N GLY A 178 8.17 1.02 -12.22
CA GLY A 178 8.38 1.90 -13.39
C GLY A 178 7.43 3.09 -13.44
N MET A 179 7.01 3.62 -12.29
CA MET A 179 6.15 4.81 -12.18
C MET A 179 6.99 6.09 -12.17
N GLU A 180 6.45 7.16 -12.78
CA GLU A 180 7.15 8.44 -12.89
C GLU A 180 7.10 9.27 -11.60
N PHE A 181 5.97 9.25 -10.89
CA PHE A 181 5.75 10.08 -9.70
C PHE A 181 5.81 9.25 -8.42
N ASP A 182 6.34 9.85 -7.36
CA ASP A 182 6.34 9.26 -6.01
C ASP A 182 5.07 9.70 -5.27
N ASP A 183 4.10 8.79 -5.17
CA ASP A 183 2.83 9.00 -4.47
C ASP A 183 3.03 9.18 -2.96
N ARG A 184 4.03 8.52 -2.37
CA ARG A 184 4.40 8.66 -0.96
C ARG A 184 4.96 10.06 -0.68
N ALA A 185 5.80 10.61 -1.57
CA ALA A 185 6.30 11.98 -1.42
C ALA A 185 5.16 13.00 -1.49
N ALA A 186 4.21 12.83 -2.41
CA ALA A 186 3.02 13.66 -2.50
C ALA A 186 2.17 13.59 -1.22
N TYR A 187 1.91 12.39 -0.69
CA TYR A 187 1.20 12.18 0.56
C TYR A 187 1.91 12.85 1.75
N ARG A 188 3.23 12.65 1.90
CA ARG A 188 4.03 13.26 2.97
C ARG A 188 3.98 14.79 2.94
N ALA A 189 4.00 15.40 1.75
CA ALA A 189 3.84 16.85 1.61
C ALA A 189 2.52 17.33 2.22
N PHE A 190 1.42 16.58 2.05
CA PHE A 190 0.14 16.89 2.69
C PHE A 190 0.15 16.60 4.19
N CYS A 191 0.83 15.55 4.66
CA CYS A 191 1.04 15.33 6.10
C CYS A 191 1.67 16.57 6.76
N ASP A 192 2.72 17.13 6.15
CA ASP A 192 3.42 18.32 6.65
C ASP A 192 2.53 19.57 6.66
N ILE A 193 1.77 19.78 5.59
CA ILE A 193 0.91 20.97 5.44
C ILE A 193 -0.27 20.90 6.42
N LEU A 194 -0.95 19.77 6.51
CA LEU A 194 -2.13 19.55 7.33
C LEU A 194 -1.78 19.24 8.79
N LYS A 195 -0.50 19.01 9.09
CA LYS A 195 -0.05 18.47 10.39
C LYS A 195 -0.76 17.17 10.72
N TYR A 196 -0.95 16.34 9.69
CA TYR A 196 -1.59 15.04 9.82
C TYR A 196 -0.58 14.01 10.31
N GLU A 197 -0.87 13.40 11.44
CA GLU A 197 -0.12 12.29 12.01
C GLU A 197 -1.10 11.14 12.27
N PRO A 198 -0.93 9.97 11.63
CA PRO A 198 -1.84 8.83 11.80
C PRO A 198 -2.02 8.38 13.26
N ALA A 199 -0.98 8.58 14.10
CA ALA A 199 -0.93 8.14 15.49
C ALA A 199 -0.99 9.28 16.53
N ARG A 200 -1.34 10.52 16.13
CA ARG A 200 -1.23 11.70 17.02
C ARG A 200 -2.09 11.61 18.29
N SER A 201 -3.24 10.97 18.21
CA SER A 201 -4.15 10.77 19.34
C SER A 201 -3.92 9.40 20.00
N ASN A 202 -3.97 9.35 21.33
CA ASN A 202 -3.91 8.11 22.11
C ASN A 202 -2.51 7.46 22.22
N LYS A 203 -1.43 8.27 22.28
CA LYS A 203 -0.09 7.75 22.65
C LYS A 203 -0.14 7.08 24.02
N ILE A 204 0.48 5.92 24.13
CA ILE A 204 0.60 5.13 25.37
C ILE A 204 1.62 5.80 26.28
N LEU A 205 2.81 6.11 25.74
CA LEU A 205 3.87 6.81 26.45
C LEU A 205 4.30 8.07 25.72
N SER A 206 4.74 9.09 26.48
CA SER A 206 5.39 10.26 25.89
C SER A 206 6.83 9.93 25.46
N ALA A 207 7.35 10.67 24.47
CA ALA A 207 8.75 10.55 24.06
C ALA A 207 9.71 10.79 25.24
N GLN A 208 9.38 11.74 26.14
CA GLN A 208 10.16 12.00 27.34
C GLN A 208 10.17 10.78 28.28
N SER A 209 9.02 10.14 28.53
CA SER A 209 8.94 8.95 29.39
C SER A 209 9.76 7.79 28.84
N MET A 210 9.78 7.62 27.54
CA MET A 210 10.60 6.61 26.86
C MET A 210 12.10 6.95 26.93
N ALA A 211 12.46 8.23 26.73
CA ALA A 211 13.85 8.69 26.81
C ALA A 211 14.43 8.58 28.23
N GLU A 212 13.63 8.84 29.27
CA GLU A 212 14.03 8.76 30.67
C GLU A 212 14.14 7.30 31.19
N PHE A 213 13.65 6.31 30.45
CA PHE A 213 13.76 4.91 30.85
C PHE A 213 15.23 4.45 30.89
N ASP A 214 15.67 3.90 32.02
CA ASP A 214 17.02 3.35 32.19
C ASP A 214 17.12 1.95 31.54
N ALA A 215 17.48 1.92 30.27
CA ALA A 215 17.66 0.68 29.52
C ALA A 215 18.90 -0.12 29.99
N ALA A 216 19.93 0.55 30.55
CA ALA A 216 21.12 -0.13 31.05
C ALA A 216 20.86 -0.88 32.38
N GLY A 217 19.86 -0.44 33.13
CA GLY A 217 19.40 -1.12 34.37
C GLY A 217 18.30 -2.17 34.10
N ALA A 218 17.94 -2.44 32.86
CA ALA A 218 16.92 -3.44 32.51
C ALA A 218 17.37 -4.86 32.91
N LYS A 219 16.43 -5.67 33.39
CA LYS A 219 16.69 -7.09 33.72
C LYS A 219 16.75 -8.00 32.50
N HIS A 220 16.00 -7.63 31.47
CA HIS A 220 15.95 -8.35 30.21
C HIS A 220 16.25 -7.39 29.07
N ASP A 221 17.06 -7.81 28.12
CA ASP A 221 17.30 -7.15 26.85
C ASP A 221 16.49 -7.83 25.73
N PHE A 222 16.46 -7.19 24.58
CA PHE A 222 15.75 -7.68 23.38
C PHE A 222 16.72 -7.97 22.23
N SER A 223 18.00 -8.26 22.52
CA SER A 223 19.04 -8.49 21.52
C SER A 223 18.77 -9.70 20.60
N GLY A 224 17.87 -10.60 21.02
CA GLY A 224 17.45 -11.75 20.21
C GLY A 224 16.22 -11.51 19.32
N PHE A 225 15.67 -10.27 19.30
CA PHE A 225 14.42 -9.98 18.60
C PHE A 225 14.61 -9.01 17.44
N ASN A 226 13.94 -9.31 16.32
CA ASN A 226 13.70 -8.40 15.21
C ASN A 226 12.39 -7.66 15.47
N VAL A 227 12.42 -6.34 15.53
CA VAL A 227 11.27 -5.52 15.94
C VAL A 227 10.90 -4.53 14.84
N ALA A 228 9.69 -4.64 14.33
CA ALA A 228 9.07 -3.60 13.52
C ALA A 228 8.42 -2.56 14.44
N VAL A 229 8.50 -1.27 14.08
CA VAL A 229 7.89 -0.17 14.87
C VAL A 229 6.91 0.60 13.98
N TRP A 230 5.66 0.72 14.45
CA TRP A 230 4.70 1.52 13.70
C TRP A 230 4.70 2.98 14.17
N TYR A 231 5.17 3.87 13.29
CA TYR A 231 5.04 5.34 13.35
C TYR A 231 5.45 6.02 14.68
N ASP A 232 6.54 5.63 15.33
CA ASP A 232 7.04 6.33 16.51
C ASP A 232 8.56 6.21 16.68
N GLU A 233 9.31 7.29 16.33
CA GLU A 233 10.78 7.34 16.42
C GLU A 233 11.27 7.15 17.86
N ALA A 234 10.55 7.63 18.87
CA ALA A 234 10.95 7.47 20.26
C ALA A 234 10.77 6.02 20.75
N ALA A 235 9.77 5.30 20.20
CA ALA A 235 9.59 3.87 20.46
C ALA A 235 10.69 3.05 19.78
N GLU A 236 11.11 3.43 18.57
CA GLU A 236 12.22 2.82 17.85
C GLU A 236 13.55 3.01 18.63
N GLU A 237 13.81 4.24 19.09
CA GLU A 237 14.98 4.52 19.91
C GLU A 237 14.97 3.72 21.23
N LEU A 238 13.81 3.58 21.88
CA LEU A 238 13.65 2.77 23.08
C LEU A 238 13.98 1.30 22.82
N ALA A 239 13.43 0.72 21.76
CA ALA A 239 13.67 -0.68 21.38
C ALA A 239 15.16 -0.91 21.04
N SER A 240 15.79 0.01 20.30
CA SER A 240 17.23 -0.02 19.98
C SER A 240 18.09 0.04 21.25
N ARG A 241 17.76 0.89 22.21
CA ARG A 241 18.49 0.98 23.49
C ARG A 241 18.33 -0.28 24.35
N LEU A 242 17.24 -1.03 24.17
CA LEU A 242 17.02 -2.34 24.76
C LEU A 242 17.72 -3.47 24.00
N GLY A 243 18.46 -3.16 22.93
CA GLY A 243 19.24 -4.10 22.16
C GLY A 243 18.49 -4.76 20.99
N ALA A 244 17.22 -4.42 20.75
CA ALA A 244 16.45 -5.01 19.65
C ALA A 244 17.04 -4.63 18.28
N HIS A 245 16.95 -5.54 17.33
CA HIS A 245 17.24 -5.28 15.92
C HIS A 245 16.02 -4.68 15.25
N ILE A 246 16.10 -3.40 14.85
CA ILE A 246 14.99 -2.72 14.19
C ILE A 246 14.90 -3.17 12.73
N VAL A 247 13.69 -3.57 12.33
CA VAL A 247 13.36 -3.98 10.96
C VAL A 247 12.38 -2.97 10.37
N HIS A 248 12.79 -2.31 9.30
CA HIS A 248 11.92 -1.40 8.56
C HIS A 248 11.06 -2.17 7.56
N PHE A 249 9.83 -1.70 7.37
CA PHE A 249 8.86 -2.28 6.46
C PHE A 249 8.15 -1.21 5.64
N GLU A 250 7.52 -1.59 4.54
CA GLU A 250 7.07 -0.63 3.53
C GLU A 250 5.92 0.26 4.00
N HIS A 251 4.99 -0.30 4.80
CA HIS A 251 3.81 0.39 5.36
C HIS A 251 4.06 1.01 6.75
N GLU A 252 5.31 1.14 7.15
CA GLU A 252 5.70 1.93 8.31
C GLU A 252 5.18 3.37 8.18
N GLY A 253 4.38 3.82 9.14
CA GLY A 253 3.76 5.14 9.11
C GLY A 253 2.54 5.28 8.19
N ALA A 254 2.04 4.21 7.58
CA ALA A 254 0.77 4.25 6.84
C ALA A 254 -0.43 4.49 7.77
N PRO A 255 -1.52 5.10 7.28
CA PRO A 255 -2.75 5.26 8.02
C PRO A 255 -3.33 3.93 8.49
N LEU A 256 -3.76 3.89 9.74
CA LEU A 256 -4.27 2.69 10.39
C LEU A 256 -5.59 2.16 9.81
N GLY A 257 -6.43 3.07 9.27
CA GLY A 257 -7.80 2.73 8.84
C GLY A 257 -8.84 2.68 9.97
N ALA A 258 -8.45 2.66 11.24
CA ALA A 258 -9.38 2.58 12.37
C ALA A 258 -10.47 3.67 12.36
N GLN A 259 -10.14 4.87 11.88
CA GLN A 259 -11.04 6.03 11.83
C GLN A 259 -12.21 5.86 10.84
N ILE A 260 -12.03 5.01 9.83
CA ILE A 260 -13.04 4.75 8.80
C ILE A 260 -13.75 3.39 9.00
N TYR A 261 -13.40 2.61 10.02
CA TYR A 261 -13.88 1.24 10.23
C TYR A 261 -15.40 1.14 10.31
N GLU A 262 -16.07 2.04 11.02
CA GLU A 262 -17.54 2.01 11.16
C GLU A 262 -18.26 2.35 9.86
N ARG A 263 -17.64 3.10 8.95
CA ARG A 263 -18.21 3.54 7.69
C ARG A 263 -17.81 2.62 6.52
N GLU A 264 -16.56 2.22 6.46
CA GLU A 264 -15.96 1.44 5.37
C GLU A 264 -15.10 0.30 5.93
N ARG A 265 -15.77 -0.69 6.54
CA ARG A 265 -15.11 -1.78 7.28
C ARG A 265 -14.07 -2.53 6.46
N GLU A 266 -14.38 -2.93 5.22
CA GLU A 266 -13.44 -3.67 4.38
C GLU A 266 -12.19 -2.84 4.07
N CYS A 267 -12.37 -1.56 3.75
CA CYS A 267 -11.27 -0.64 3.47
C CYS A 267 -10.36 -0.47 4.70
N ALA A 268 -10.95 -0.27 5.88
CA ALA A 268 -10.23 -0.17 7.13
C ALA A 268 -9.39 -1.42 7.44
N LEU A 269 -10.00 -2.61 7.27
CA LEU A 269 -9.31 -3.89 7.49
C LEU A 269 -8.19 -4.13 6.48
N ARG A 270 -8.31 -3.63 5.24
CA ARG A 270 -7.23 -3.69 4.26
C ARG A 270 -6.04 -2.83 4.67
N LEU A 271 -6.29 -1.58 5.07
CA LEU A 271 -5.23 -0.68 5.54
C LEU A 271 -4.48 -1.26 6.75
N GLY A 272 -5.21 -1.71 7.77
CA GLY A 272 -4.59 -2.35 8.94
C GLY A 272 -3.87 -3.65 8.60
N GLY A 273 -4.41 -4.42 7.66
CA GLY A 273 -3.83 -5.67 7.22
C GLY A 273 -2.53 -5.49 6.43
N GLU A 274 -2.43 -4.46 5.60
CA GLU A 274 -1.19 -4.12 4.91
C GLU A 274 -0.08 -3.79 5.90
N ILE A 275 -0.38 -3.06 6.99
CA ILE A 275 0.58 -2.80 8.06
C ILE A 275 1.02 -4.10 8.75
N LEU A 276 0.06 -4.96 9.16
CA LEU A 276 0.37 -6.19 9.90
C LEU A 276 1.16 -7.19 9.06
N PHE A 277 0.72 -7.46 7.82
CA PHE A 277 1.37 -8.45 6.98
C PHE A 277 2.70 -7.99 6.44
N ASP A 278 2.87 -6.70 6.18
CA ASP A 278 4.16 -6.17 5.74
C ASP A 278 5.19 -6.21 6.89
N ALA A 279 4.80 -5.86 8.11
CA ALA A 279 5.64 -6.03 9.28
C ALA A 279 5.99 -7.52 9.52
N PHE A 280 5.04 -8.43 9.37
CA PHE A 280 5.27 -9.87 9.46
C PHE A 280 6.22 -10.38 8.35
N ASP A 281 5.98 -9.99 7.11
CA ASP A 281 6.77 -10.40 5.95
C ASP A 281 8.19 -9.84 5.96
N SER A 282 8.43 -8.72 6.66
CA SER A 282 9.77 -8.16 6.87
C SER A 282 10.68 -9.03 7.76
N GLY A 283 10.13 -10.09 8.37
CA GLY A 283 10.84 -11.00 9.26
C GLY A 283 10.97 -10.49 10.69
N SER A 284 10.10 -9.55 11.10
CA SER A 284 10.04 -9.11 12.50
C SER A 284 9.30 -10.14 13.37
N ASP A 285 9.74 -10.26 14.64
CA ASP A 285 9.13 -11.15 15.63
C ASP A 285 7.83 -10.55 16.18
N PHE A 286 7.77 -9.22 16.29
CA PHE A 286 6.58 -8.49 16.72
C PHE A 286 6.56 -7.07 16.20
N LEU A 287 5.35 -6.47 16.21
CA LEU A 287 5.12 -5.06 15.92
C LEU A 287 5.01 -4.25 17.23
N LEU A 288 5.93 -3.32 17.44
CA LEU A 288 5.88 -2.37 18.56
C LEU A 288 5.00 -1.18 18.20
N VAL A 289 4.04 -0.88 19.06
CA VAL A 289 3.11 0.24 18.88
C VAL A 289 3.07 1.15 20.10
N ASN A 290 3.08 2.46 19.86
CA ASN A 290 2.91 3.50 20.90
C ASN A 290 1.55 4.19 20.79
N SER A 291 0.53 3.49 20.33
CA SER A 291 -0.82 4.01 20.16
C SER A 291 -1.84 2.99 20.65
N LYS A 292 -2.68 3.41 21.61
CA LYS A 292 -3.76 2.56 22.12
C LYS A 292 -4.77 2.22 21.00
N LEU A 293 -5.05 3.17 20.13
CA LEU A 293 -5.94 2.95 18.97
C LEU A 293 -5.36 1.90 18.01
N ALA A 294 -4.05 1.98 17.72
CA ALA A 294 -3.40 1.00 16.85
C ALA A 294 -3.43 -0.39 17.46
N LEU A 295 -3.11 -0.48 18.77
CA LEU A 295 -3.15 -1.73 19.47
C LEU A 295 -4.53 -2.38 19.48
N ASP A 296 -5.57 -1.62 19.85
CA ASP A 296 -6.94 -2.11 19.94
C ASP A 296 -7.51 -2.48 18.56
N PHE A 297 -7.11 -1.76 17.52
CA PHE A 297 -7.59 -2.04 16.15
C PHE A 297 -6.85 -3.22 15.52
N LEU A 298 -5.52 -3.19 15.48
CA LEU A 298 -4.73 -4.21 14.79
C LEU A 298 -4.82 -5.57 15.50
N ASP A 299 -4.72 -5.60 16.82
CA ASP A 299 -4.89 -6.82 17.61
C ASP A 299 -6.35 -7.28 17.61
N GLY A 300 -7.27 -6.43 18.05
CA GLY A 300 -8.68 -6.80 18.21
C GLY A 300 -9.44 -7.07 16.91
N ARG A 301 -8.87 -6.77 15.75
CA ARG A 301 -9.42 -7.10 14.41
C ARG A 301 -8.53 -8.04 13.62
N SER A 302 -7.49 -8.58 14.24
CA SER A 302 -6.54 -9.47 13.56
C SER A 302 -7.21 -10.69 12.92
N ASP A 303 -8.20 -11.31 13.56
CA ASP A 303 -8.97 -12.42 12.99
C ASP A 303 -9.72 -12.05 11.71
N GLU A 304 -10.30 -10.83 11.67
CA GLU A 304 -11.01 -10.34 10.50
C GLU A 304 -10.02 -10.01 9.36
N ILE A 305 -8.90 -9.40 9.72
CA ILE A 305 -7.80 -9.07 8.81
C ILE A 305 -7.24 -10.36 8.19
N GLN A 306 -6.92 -11.37 8.98
CA GLN A 306 -6.43 -12.66 8.51
C GLN A 306 -7.42 -13.33 7.53
N ARG A 307 -8.71 -13.33 7.86
CA ARG A 307 -9.76 -13.85 6.96
C ARG A 307 -9.85 -13.08 5.64
N LEU A 308 -9.75 -11.74 5.68
CA LEU A 308 -9.82 -10.90 4.48
C LEU A 308 -8.62 -11.12 3.55
N PHE A 309 -7.42 -11.32 4.12
CA PHE A 309 -6.20 -11.57 3.36
C PHE A 309 -6.00 -13.04 2.98
N GLY A 310 -6.75 -13.96 3.61
CA GLY A 310 -6.58 -15.41 3.43
C GLY A 310 -5.22 -15.89 3.94
N ARG A 311 -4.66 -15.23 4.97
CA ARG A 311 -3.33 -15.48 5.53
C ARG A 311 -3.40 -15.56 7.05
N ASP A 312 -2.44 -16.29 7.65
CA ASP A 312 -2.28 -16.44 9.09
C ASP A 312 -1.08 -15.62 9.59
N LEU A 313 -1.20 -15.08 10.80
CA LEU A 313 -0.14 -14.37 11.54
C LEU A 313 0.44 -15.23 12.67
N ALA A 314 0.52 -16.55 12.47
CA ALA A 314 1.01 -17.47 13.50
C ALA A 314 2.42 -17.09 13.98
N GLY A 315 2.56 -16.92 15.30
CA GLY A 315 3.82 -16.54 15.93
C GLY A 315 4.13 -15.04 15.90
N PHE A 316 3.33 -14.22 15.21
CA PHE A 316 3.45 -12.77 15.18
C PHE A 316 2.46 -12.12 16.15
N TYR A 317 2.86 -11.06 16.83
CA TYR A 317 2.04 -10.38 17.83
C TYR A 317 2.39 -8.89 17.95
N LEU A 318 1.57 -8.15 18.70
CA LEU A 318 1.81 -6.74 19.00
C LEU A 318 2.26 -6.56 20.44
N ILE A 319 3.19 -5.64 20.65
CA ILE A 319 3.61 -5.18 21.99
C ILE A 319 3.40 -3.67 22.05
N ALA A 320 2.81 -3.20 23.15
CA ALA A 320 2.72 -1.79 23.47
C ALA A 320 4.03 -1.31 24.12
N THR A 321 4.35 -0.02 24.00
CA THR A 321 5.59 0.55 24.56
C THR A 321 5.68 0.42 26.08
N ASP A 322 4.57 0.53 26.81
CA ASP A 322 4.53 0.31 28.26
C ASP A 322 4.72 -1.17 28.63
N GLU A 323 4.19 -2.09 27.82
CA GLU A 323 4.41 -3.53 27.95
C GLU A 323 5.88 -3.90 27.70
N LEU A 324 6.52 -3.28 26.69
CA LEU A 324 7.94 -3.47 26.41
C LEU A 324 8.80 -3.06 27.62
N ILE A 325 8.49 -1.90 28.22
CA ILE A 325 9.19 -1.43 29.44
C ILE A 325 8.94 -2.37 30.62
N ALA A 326 7.71 -2.85 30.81
CA ALA A 326 7.39 -3.81 31.86
C ALA A 326 8.18 -5.12 31.70
N LEU A 327 8.22 -5.66 30.47
CA LEU A 327 9.02 -6.84 30.15
C LEU A 327 10.52 -6.60 30.43
N ALA A 328 11.07 -5.46 30.02
CA ALA A 328 12.46 -5.08 30.29
C ALA A 328 12.77 -5.05 31.78
N ARG A 329 11.82 -4.65 32.64
CA ARG A 329 11.92 -4.68 34.10
C ARG A 329 11.78 -6.10 34.70
N GLY A 330 11.44 -7.10 33.91
CA GLY A 330 11.14 -8.46 34.34
C GLY A 330 9.73 -8.61 34.94
N GLU A 331 8.82 -7.70 34.60
CA GLU A 331 7.42 -7.78 34.95
C GLU A 331 6.70 -8.60 33.83
N ARG A 332 5.52 -9.16 34.15
CA ARG A 332 4.72 -9.92 33.19
C ARG A 332 3.42 -9.17 32.89
N PRO A 333 3.36 -8.46 31.75
CA PRO A 333 2.11 -7.86 31.28
C PRO A 333 1.01 -8.91 31.05
N ASN A 334 -0.24 -8.49 31.19
CA ASN A 334 -1.36 -9.40 30.98
C ASN A 334 -1.83 -9.38 29.51
N PHE A 335 -1.47 -10.42 28.79
CA PHE A 335 -1.87 -10.62 27.38
C PHE A 335 -3.15 -11.46 27.21
N SER A 336 -3.90 -11.77 28.29
CA SER A 336 -5.06 -12.67 28.21
C SER A 336 -6.19 -12.16 27.29
N ALA A 337 -6.32 -10.84 27.15
CA ALA A 337 -7.33 -10.19 26.32
C ALA A 337 -6.87 -9.97 24.84
N ARG A 338 -5.66 -10.39 24.49
CA ARG A 338 -5.10 -10.27 23.15
C ARG A 338 -5.60 -11.37 22.23
N GLU A 339 -5.88 -11.04 20.99
CA GLU A 339 -6.13 -12.02 19.93
C GLU A 339 -4.81 -12.62 19.44
N LEU A 340 -3.80 -11.78 19.16
CA LEU A 340 -2.45 -12.20 18.82
C LEU A 340 -1.61 -12.33 20.09
N LYS A 341 -1.56 -13.54 20.64
CA LYS A 341 -0.90 -13.83 21.94
C LYS A 341 0.60 -14.00 21.76
N PRO A 342 1.43 -13.29 22.55
CA PRO A 342 2.86 -13.53 22.58
C PRO A 342 3.16 -14.97 22.98
N THR A 343 3.98 -15.65 22.19
CA THR A 343 4.39 -17.06 22.42
C THR A 343 5.84 -17.18 22.84
N LEU A 344 6.63 -16.13 22.63
CA LEU A 344 8.09 -16.11 22.90
C LEU A 344 8.47 -15.37 24.18
N ILE A 345 7.50 -14.84 24.94
CA ILE A 345 7.74 -14.00 26.13
C ILE A 345 7.12 -14.63 27.36
#